data_368166ba0209cd9a6e991ce46a12d320
#
_entry.id   368166ba0209cd9a6e991ce46a12d320
#
_cell.length_a   1.000
_cell.length_b   1.000
_cell.length_c   1.000
_cell.angle_alpha   90.00
_cell.angle_beta   90.00
_cell.angle_gamma   90.00
#
_symmetry.space_group_name_H-M   'P 1'
#
loop_
_entity.id
_entity.type
_entity.pdbx_description
1 polymer ?
#
loop_
_entity_poly.entity_id
_entity_poly.type
_entity_poly.pdbx_seq_one_letter_code
_entity_poly.pdbx_strand_id
1 'polypeptide(L)'
;MQDLGYGAADGSLFYGIGTSMLRLIVGLAIAIAGGITLGIFMARMETVNQTIGSLVLGLQSIPSIAWVPLALIWFGVSDAGIIFVTAIGAIFAVTINTYTGVKNIDPHYIEAAQNMGAKGSQLITMVLMPAAFPYLISGFKQGWAFAWRGVIGAEILFSFLGLGFLLNVGRQTIDVSQVIAVMVVIMGIGILVDGLVFKRLENKVMSRWGLG
;
A
#
# COMPACT_ATOMS: atom_id res chain seq x y z
N MET A 1 -37.45 -10.15 8.21
CA MET A 1 -36.55 -9.82 7.08
C MET A 1 -36.56 -8.31 6.99
N GLN A 2 -35.55 -7.68 7.57
CA GLN A 2 -35.41 -6.23 7.50
C GLN A 2 -34.87 -5.90 6.12
N ASP A 3 -35.61 -5.06 5.41
CA ASP A 3 -35.20 -4.50 4.12
C ASP A 3 -33.88 -3.76 4.25
N LEU A 4 -32.79 -4.41 3.88
CA LEU A 4 -31.49 -3.81 3.75
C LEU A 4 -31.40 -3.10 2.38
N GLY A 5 -32.28 -2.12 2.18
CA GLY A 5 -32.15 -1.16 1.08
C GLY A 5 -30.95 -0.24 1.34
N TYR A 6 -29.75 -0.74 1.17
CA TYR A 6 -28.53 0.07 1.24
C TYR A 6 -28.38 0.90 -0.03
N GLY A 7 -29.23 1.90 -0.18
CA GLY A 7 -29.07 2.94 -1.18
C GLY A 7 -28.10 4.02 -0.71
N ALA A 8 -27.51 4.74 -1.63
CA ALA A 8 -26.67 5.91 -1.34
C ALA A 8 -27.36 6.99 -0.48
N ALA A 9 -28.70 6.91 -0.34
CA ALA A 9 -29.52 7.82 0.45
C ALA A 9 -29.42 7.58 1.97
N ASP A 10 -28.99 6.40 2.44
CA ASP A 10 -29.10 6.02 3.86
C ASP A 10 -27.79 6.19 4.65
N GLY A 11 -26.80 6.93 4.12
CA GLY A 11 -25.51 7.12 4.79
C GLY A 11 -24.56 5.91 4.78
N SER A 12 -24.99 4.74 4.32
CA SER A 12 -24.20 3.51 4.25
C SER A 12 -22.97 3.63 3.37
N LEU A 13 -23.05 4.41 2.29
CA LEU A 13 -21.93 4.69 1.40
C LEU A 13 -20.80 5.46 2.12
N PHE A 14 -21.15 6.51 2.88
CA PHE A 14 -20.16 7.30 3.62
C PHE A 14 -19.50 6.46 4.73
N TYR A 15 -20.29 5.63 5.39
CA TYR A 15 -19.76 4.70 6.39
C TYR A 15 -18.84 3.66 5.75
N GLY A 16 -19.22 3.11 4.59
CA GLY A 16 -18.39 2.20 3.80
C GLY A 16 -17.08 2.82 3.36
N ILE A 17 -17.08 4.07 2.89
CA ILE A 17 -15.86 4.82 2.56
C ILE A 17 -14.97 4.96 3.80
N GLY A 18 -15.53 5.38 4.92
CA GLY A 18 -14.77 5.59 6.16
C GLY A 18 -14.09 4.31 6.65
N THR A 19 -14.81 3.19 6.70
CA THR A 19 -14.27 1.90 7.15
C THR A 19 -13.20 1.36 6.21
N SER A 20 -13.43 1.37 4.89
CA SER A 20 -12.44 0.95 3.90
C SER A 20 -11.19 1.81 3.95
N MET A 21 -11.33 3.14 4.11
CA MET A 21 -10.20 4.06 4.23
C MET A 21 -9.39 3.82 5.51
N LEU A 22 -10.05 3.58 6.65
CA LEU A 22 -9.36 3.30 7.90
C LEU A 22 -8.49 2.03 7.78
N ARG A 23 -9.06 0.93 7.28
CA ARG A 23 -8.34 -0.34 7.07
C ARG A 23 -7.18 -0.16 6.09
N LEU A 24 -7.42 0.59 5.01
CA LEU A 24 -6.40 0.90 4.02
C LEU A 24 -5.23 1.68 4.64
N ILE A 25 -5.52 2.76 5.39
CA ILE A 25 -4.49 3.59 6.00
C ILE A 25 -3.66 2.78 7.00
N VAL A 26 -4.31 1.99 7.85
CA VAL A 26 -3.61 1.13 8.82
C VAL A 26 -2.77 0.06 8.11
N GLY A 27 -3.33 -0.65 7.13
CA GLY A 27 -2.61 -1.66 6.37
C GLY A 27 -1.43 -1.09 5.58
N LEU A 28 -1.64 0.07 4.95
CA LEU A 28 -0.58 0.77 4.21
C LEU A 28 0.52 1.30 5.14
N ALA A 29 0.18 1.81 6.33
CA ALA A 29 1.17 2.24 7.32
C ALA A 29 2.07 1.07 7.77
N ILE A 30 1.46 -0.10 8.04
CA ILE A 30 2.21 -1.33 8.34
C ILE A 30 3.11 -1.74 7.18
N ALA A 31 2.59 -1.70 5.94
CA ALA A 31 3.34 -2.03 4.74
C ALA A 31 4.50 -1.07 4.49
N ILE A 32 4.32 0.23 4.72
CA ILE A 32 5.38 1.25 4.58
C ILE A 32 6.47 1.01 5.62
N ALA A 33 6.10 0.86 6.90
CA ALA A 33 7.07 0.64 7.96
C ALA A 33 7.88 -0.65 7.74
N GLY A 34 7.20 -1.77 7.48
CA GLY A 34 7.84 -3.07 7.21
C GLY A 34 8.63 -3.07 5.90
N GLY A 35 8.07 -2.49 4.84
CA GLY A 35 8.68 -2.47 3.52
C GLY A 35 9.94 -1.60 3.46
N ILE A 36 9.94 -0.42 4.10
CA ILE A 36 11.14 0.42 4.21
C ILE A 36 12.22 -0.33 5.01
N THR A 37 11.84 -0.87 6.16
CA THR A 37 12.80 -1.60 7.01
C THR A 37 13.43 -2.76 6.25
N LEU A 38 12.62 -3.62 5.63
CA LEU A 38 13.10 -4.78 4.88
C LEU A 38 13.94 -4.35 3.66
N GLY A 39 13.50 -3.33 2.92
CA GLY A 39 14.21 -2.81 1.75
C GLY A 39 15.60 -2.25 2.09
N ILE A 40 15.73 -1.52 3.22
CA ILE A 40 17.02 -1.03 3.70
C ILE A 40 17.94 -2.20 4.11
N PHE A 41 17.41 -3.20 4.83
CA PHE A 41 18.20 -4.39 5.21
C PHE A 41 18.69 -5.14 3.98
N MET A 42 17.85 -5.36 2.97
CA MET A 42 18.25 -5.98 1.71
C MET A 42 19.33 -5.16 0.99
N ALA A 43 19.22 -3.83 0.98
CA ALA A 43 20.19 -2.97 0.30
C ALA A 43 21.55 -2.91 1.01
N ARG A 44 21.56 -3.08 2.34
CA ARG A 44 22.77 -2.96 3.17
C ARG A 44 23.48 -4.29 3.44
N MET A 45 22.75 -5.40 3.40
CA MET A 45 23.25 -6.72 3.73
C MET A 45 23.08 -7.66 2.55
N GLU A 46 24.18 -7.94 1.84
CA GLU A 46 24.15 -8.80 0.64
C GLU A 46 23.60 -10.20 0.94
N THR A 47 23.92 -10.75 2.13
CA THR A 47 23.38 -12.04 2.58
C THR A 47 21.84 -12.01 2.67
N VAL A 48 21.27 -10.91 3.18
CA VAL A 48 19.83 -10.73 3.26
C VAL A 48 19.22 -10.64 1.87
N ASN A 49 19.85 -9.89 0.98
CA ASN A 49 19.40 -9.75 -0.40
C ASN A 49 19.41 -11.08 -1.15
N GLN A 50 20.48 -11.87 -1.04
CA GLN A 50 20.58 -13.17 -1.69
C GLN A 50 19.58 -14.19 -1.14
N THR A 51 19.24 -14.11 0.15
CA THR A 51 18.32 -15.06 0.78
C THR A 51 16.86 -14.66 0.60
N ILE A 52 16.53 -13.38 0.84
CA ILE A 52 15.14 -12.89 0.91
C ILE A 52 14.72 -12.21 -0.40
N GLY A 53 15.66 -11.66 -1.17
CA GLY A 53 15.33 -10.88 -2.38
C GLY A 53 14.51 -11.65 -3.40
N SER A 54 14.88 -12.89 -3.70
CA SER A 54 14.12 -13.76 -4.61
C SER A 54 12.74 -14.14 -4.05
N LEU A 55 12.64 -14.34 -2.73
CA LEU A 55 11.35 -14.59 -2.07
C LEU A 55 10.43 -13.38 -2.15
N VAL A 56 10.94 -12.17 -1.89
CA VAL A 56 10.16 -10.93 -1.99
C VAL A 56 9.62 -10.75 -3.41
N LEU A 57 10.44 -10.97 -4.44
CA LEU A 57 10.00 -10.91 -5.83
C LEU A 57 8.95 -11.99 -6.15
N GLY A 58 9.16 -13.21 -5.67
CA GLY A 58 8.20 -14.30 -5.84
C GLY A 58 6.87 -14.02 -5.15
N LEU A 59 6.91 -13.56 -3.89
CA LEU A 59 5.72 -13.24 -3.11
C LEU A 59 4.96 -12.03 -3.69
N GLN A 60 5.65 -11.06 -4.28
CA GLN A 60 5.01 -9.94 -4.96
C GLN A 60 4.20 -10.37 -6.18
N SER A 61 4.55 -11.47 -6.82
CA SER A 61 3.78 -11.98 -7.97
C SER A 61 2.42 -12.55 -7.58
N ILE A 62 2.21 -12.86 -6.30
CA ILE A 62 0.94 -13.36 -5.79
C ILE A 62 -0.05 -12.19 -5.70
N PRO A 63 -1.21 -12.26 -6.38
CA PRO A 63 -2.24 -11.24 -6.26
C PRO A 63 -2.67 -11.03 -4.80
N SER A 64 -2.86 -9.78 -4.37
CA SER A 64 -3.25 -9.47 -2.97
C SER A 64 -4.45 -10.28 -2.49
N ILE A 65 -5.43 -10.49 -3.37
CA ILE A 65 -6.65 -11.24 -3.06
C ILE A 65 -6.38 -12.73 -2.75
N ALA A 66 -5.30 -13.30 -3.27
CA ALA A 66 -4.95 -14.70 -3.01
C ALA A 66 -4.50 -14.95 -1.55
N TRP A 67 -4.20 -13.89 -0.79
CA TRP A 67 -3.89 -13.98 0.64
C TRP A 67 -5.14 -14.07 1.53
N VAL A 68 -6.34 -13.83 0.97
CA VAL A 68 -7.61 -13.84 1.73
C VAL A 68 -7.89 -15.17 2.43
N PRO A 69 -7.72 -16.36 1.80
CA PRO A 69 -7.95 -17.62 2.49
C PRO A 69 -7.04 -17.80 3.70
N LEU A 70 -5.78 -17.39 3.61
CA LEU A 70 -4.82 -17.44 4.71
C LEU A 70 -5.21 -16.48 5.83
N ALA A 71 -5.64 -15.27 5.47
CA ALA A 71 -6.14 -14.28 6.42
C ALA A 71 -7.38 -14.79 7.17
N LEU A 72 -8.28 -15.50 6.49
CA LEU A 72 -9.46 -16.11 7.09
C LEU A 72 -9.09 -17.20 8.12
N ILE A 73 -8.08 -18.00 7.81
CA ILE A 73 -7.61 -19.06 8.72
C ILE A 73 -6.97 -18.47 9.99
N TRP A 74 -6.18 -17.39 9.85
CA TRP A 74 -5.42 -16.80 10.96
C TRP A 74 -6.22 -15.82 11.80
N PHE A 75 -7.05 -15.01 11.17
CA PHE A 75 -7.74 -13.88 11.82
C PHE A 75 -9.27 -14.01 11.82
N GLY A 76 -9.81 -15.04 11.14
CA GLY A 76 -11.25 -15.15 10.95
C GLY A 76 -11.81 -14.00 10.09
N VAL A 77 -13.12 -13.85 10.10
CA VAL A 77 -13.83 -12.71 9.46
C VAL A 77 -13.70 -11.50 10.40
N SER A 78 -12.71 -10.66 10.16
CA SER A 78 -12.39 -9.53 11.05
C SER A 78 -11.69 -8.39 10.30
N ASP A 79 -11.67 -7.20 10.91
CA ASP A 79 -10.87 -6.06 10.43
C ASP A 79 -9.39 -6.40 10.34
N ALA A 80 -8.87 -7.19 11.29
CA ALA A 80 -7.47 -7.61 11.29
C ALA A 80 -7.11 -8.44 10.06
N GLY A 81 -8.00 -9.34 9.62
CA GLY A 81 -7.81 -10.11 8.39
C GLY A 81 -7.77 -9.23 7.15
N ILE A 82 -8.64 -8.22 7.04
CA ILE A 82 -8.66 -7.28 5.91
C ILE A 82 -7.39 -6.42 5.92
N ILE A 83 -6.99 -5.90 7.11
CA ILE A 83 -5.76 -5.12 7.28
C ILE A 83 -4.53 -5.95 6.90
N PHE A 84 -4.49 -7.24 7.27
CA PHE A 84 -3.41 -8.15 6.88
C PHE A 84 -3.30 -8.29 5.36
N VAL A 85 -4.41 -8.58 4.67
CA VAL A 85 -4.43 -8.69 3.20
C VAL A 85 -3.96 -7.39 2.54
N THR A 86 -4.40 -6.26 3.08
CA THR A 86 -4.02 -4.93 2.61
C THR A 86 -2.52 -4.69 2.80
N ALA A 87 -1.99 -5.01 3.98
CA ALA A 87 -0.57 -4.82 4.30
C ALA A 87 0.33 -5.74 3.49
N ILE A 88 0.02 -7.05 3.41
CA ILE A 88 0.83 -8.01 2.67
C ILE A 88 0.85 -7.71 1.18
N GLY A 89 -0.27 -7.22 0.62
CA GLY A 89 -0.36 -6.82 -0.78
C GLY A 89 0.55 -5.64 -1.13
N ALA A 90 0.77 -4.72 -0.19
CA ALA A 90 1.54 -3.49 -0.42
C ALA A 90 3.02 -3.61 -0.02
N ILE A 91 3.35 -4.43 1.00
CA ILE A 91 4.68 -4.44 1.63
C ILE A 91 5.80 -4.75 0.63
N PHE A 92 5.58 -5.71 -0.27
CA PHE A 92 6.62 -6.12 -1.24
C PHE A 92 6.94 -5.02 -2.24
N ALA A 93 5.94 -4.27 -2.71
CA ALA A 93 6.15 -3.14 -3.60
C ALA A 93 6.97 -2.04 -2.92
N VAL A 94 6.66 -1.71 -1.66
CA VAL A 94 7.44 -0.75 -0.88
C VAL A 94 8.86 -1.26 -0.66
N THR A 95 9.02 -2.54 -0.33
CA THR A 95 10.33 -3.17 -0.12
C THR A 95 11.22 -3.05 -1.36
N ILE A 96 10.71 -3.44 -2.53
CA ILE A 96 11.50 -3.44 -3.77
C ILE A 96 11.89 -2.02 -4.18
N ASN A 97 10.96 -1.06 -4.09
CA ASN A 97 11.26 0.33 -4.42
C ASN A 97 12.26 0.94 -3.42
N THR A 98 12.16 0.60 -2.13
CA THR A 98 13.14 1.03 -1.13
C THR A 98 14.51 0.43 -1.39
N TYR A 99 14.58 -0.89 -1.65
CA TYR A 99 15.82 -1.57 -2.02
C TYR A 99 16.47 -0.92 -3.25
N THR A 100 15.70 -0.74 -4.32
CA THR A 100 16.18 -0.12 -5.56
C THR A 100 16.65 1.31 -5.31
N GLY A 101 15.90 2.09 -4.55
CA GLY A 101 16.24 3.45 -4.22
C GLY A 101 17.55 3.57 -3.45
N VAL A 102 17.75 2.74 -2.44
CA VAL A 102 18.99 2.74 -1.64
C VAL A 102 20.18 2.19 -2.43
N LYS A 103 19.96 1.16 -3.26
CA LYS A 103 21.02 0.54 -4.07
C LYS A 103 21.52 1.46 -5.20
N ASN A 104 20.67 2.33 -5.71
CA ASN A 104 21.00 3.25 -6.80
C ASN A 104 21.56 4.60 -6.32
N ILE A 105 21.80 4.79 -5.03
CA ILE A 105 22.47 5.99 -4.54
C ILE A 105 23.92 5.97 -5.01
N ASP A 106 24.39 7.09 -5.57
CA ASP A 106 25.78 7.24 -5.98
C ASP A 106 26.70 7.01 -4.77
N PRO A 107 27.67 6.08 -4.88
CA PRO A 107 28.62 5.77 -3.81
C PRO A 107 29.36 7.00 -3.27
N HIS A 108 29.62 8.01 -4.10
CA HIS A 108 30.30 9.24 -3.69
C HIS A 108 29.57 10.01 -2.60
N TYR A 109 28.22 10.00 -2.59
CA TYR A 109 27.46 10.60 -1.48
C TYR A 109 27.67 9.85 -0.16
N ILE A 110 27.76 8.53 -0.23
CA ILE A 110 27.97 7.68 0.93
C ILE A 110 29.39 7.88 1.47
N GLU A 111 30.39 7.88 0.60
CA GLU A 111 31.79 8.09 0.95
C GLU A 111 32.02 9.49 1.54
N ALA A 112 31.48 10.53 0.92
CA ALA A 112 31.56 11.90 1.42
C ALA A 112 30.98 12.02 2.84
N ALA A 113 29.81 11.44 3.07
CA ALA A 113 29.17 11.45 4.38
C ALA A 113 29.99 10.67 5.44
N GLN A 114 30.57 9.53 5.05
CA GLN A 114 31.43 8.74 5.94
C GLN A 114 32.72 9.49 6.29
N ASN A 115 33.33 10.19 5.33
CA ASN A 115 34.50 11.05 5.56
C ASN A 115 34.16 12.22 6.50
N MET A 116 32.91 12.71 6.48
CA MET A 116 32.41 13.70 7.44
C MET A 116 32.02 13.11 8.80
N GLY A 117 32.23 11.80 9.01
CA GLY A 117 31.98 11.12 10.28
C GLY A 117 30.60 10.50 10.45
N ALA A 118 29.75 10.52 9.43
CA ALA A 118 28.42 9.89 9.49
C ALA A 118 28.53 8.37 9.56
N LYS A 119 27.93 7.75 10.59
CA LYS A 119 27.93 6.29 10.81
C LYS A 119 26.57 5.79 11.24
N GLY A 120 26.31 4.49 11.01
CA GLY A 120 25.12 3.81 11.51
C GLY A 120 23.83 4.50 11.12
N SER A 121 23.01 4.86 12.12
CA SER A 121 21.69 5.50 11.92
C SER A 121 21.78 6.88 11.26
N GLN A 122 22.84 7.65 11.53
CA GLN A 122 23.04 8.95 10.89
C GLN A 122 23.18 8.82 9.38
N LEU A 123 23.93 7.84 8.89
CA LEU A 123 24.07 7.58 7.47
C LEU A 123 22.71 7.22 6.83
N ILE A 124 21.91 6.42 7.54
CA ILE A 124 20.57 6.03 7.06
C ILE A 124 19.65 7.26 6.98
N THR A 125 19.52 8.01 8.08
CA THR A 125 18.51 9.08 8.19
C THR A 125 18.88 10.34 7.46
N MET A 126 20.18 10.70 7.41
CA MET A 126 20.65 11.97 6.83
C MET A 126 21.10 11.86 5.37
N VAL A 127 21.42 10.65 4.90
CA VAL A 127 21.94 10.44 3.55
C VAL A 127 21.08 9.48 2.74
N LEU A 128 20.93 8.23 3.20
CA LEU A 128 20.26 7.21 2.41
C LEU A 128 18.76 7.49 2.21
N MET A 129 18.05 7.82 3.29
CA MET A 129 16.61 8.10 3.22
C MET A 129 16.28 9.33 2.36
N PRO A 130 16.95 10.49 2.53
CA PRO A 130 16.75 11.61 1.63
C PRO A 130 17.11 11.30 0.18
N ALA A 131 18.24 10.65 -0.07
CA ALA A 131 18.67 10.32 -1.44
C ALA A 131 17.76 9.30 -2.13
N ALA A 132 17.21 8.32 -1.39
CA ALA A 132 16.25 7.34 -1.90
C ALA A 132 14.82 7.90 -2.00
N PHE A 133 14.52 9.11 -1.53
CA PHE A 133 13.18 9.64 -1.37
C PHE A 133 12.31 9.59 -2.65
N PRO A 134 12.83 9.89 -3.86
CA PRO A 134 12.05 9.73 -5.09
C PRO A 134 11.55 8.30 -5.33
N TYR A 135 12.40 7.32 -5.05
CA TYR A 135 12.04 5.90 -5.15
C TYR A 135 11.04 5.48 -4.08
N LEU A 136 11.15 6.05 -2.86
CA LEU A 136 10.19 5.79 -1.79
C LEU A 136 8.79 6.28 -2.17
N ILE A 137 8.67 7.45 -2.79
CA ILE A 137 7.37 7.96 -3.27
C ILE A 137 6.77 7.01 -4.30
N SER A 138 7.58 6.55 -5.26
CA SER A 138 7.13 5.56 -6.24
C SER A 138 6.67 4.26 -5.57
N GLY A 139 7.40 3.80 -4.55
CA GLY A 139 7.04 2.65 -3.73
C GLY A 139 5.74 2.85 -2.96
N PHE A 140 5.51 4.03 -2.39
CA PHE A 140 4.27 4.35 -1.67
C PHE A 140 3.07 4.41 -2.62
N LYS A 141 3.24 5.01 -3.79
CA LYS A 141 2.21 5.05 -4.83
C LYS A 141 1.83 3.66 -5.32
N GLN A 142 2.82 2.82 -5.59
CA GLN A 142 2.59 1.43 -6.00
C GLN A 142 1.97 0.61 -4.84
N GLY A 143 2.48 0.79 -3.62
CA GLY A 143 1.94 0.18 -2.41
C GLY A 143 0.48 0.58 -2.17
N TRP A 144 0.14 1.86 -2.33
CA TRP A 144 -1.24 2.35 -2.29
C TRP A 144 -2.13 1.61 -3.29
N ALA A 145 -1.69 1.51 -4.55
CA ALA A 145 -2.48 0.86 -5.60
C ALA A 145 -2.73 -0.63 -5.31
N PHE A 146 -1.77 -1.34 -4.72
CA PHE A 146 -1.94 -2.73 -4.31
C PHE A 146 -2.80 -2.85 -3.04
N ALA A 147 -2.59 -1.98 -2.05
CA ALA A 147 -3.40 -1.93 -0.83
C ALA A 147 -4.87 -1.64 -1.14
N TRP A 148 -5.14 -0.68 -2.04
CA TRP A 148 -6.50 -0.32 -2.46
C TRP A 148 -7.25 -1.50 -3.06
N ARG A 149 -6.61 -2.25 -3.96
CA ARG A 149 -7.20 -3.47 -4.53
C ARG A 149 -7.35 -4.58 -3.49
N GLY A 150 -6.38 -4.68 -2.58
CA GLY A 150 -6.38 -5.66 -1.51
C GLY A 150 -7.55 -5.46 -0.54
N VAL A 151 -7.78 -4.23 -0.06
CA VAL A 151 -8.86 -3.95 0.88
C VAL A 151 -10.23 -4.20 0.25
N ILE A 152 -10.47 -3.69 -0.98
CA ILE A 152 -11.74 -3.91 -1.67
C ILE A 152 -11.99 -5.41 -1.93
N GLY A 153 -10.97 -6.12 -2.41
CA GLY A 153 -11.08 -7.56 -2.67
C GLY A 153 -11.33 -8.37 -1.39
N ALA A 154 -10.65 -8.03 -0.30
CA ALA A 154 -10.88 -8.69 0.98
C ALA A 154 -12.29 -8.42 1.52
N GLU A 155 -12.78 -7.18 1.47
CA GLU A 155 -14.14 -6.83 1.90
C GLU A 155 -15.22 -7.56 1.13
N ILE A 156 -15.03 -7.78 -0.19
CA ILE A 156 -15.95 -8.59 -1.01
C ILE A 156 -15.99 -10.04 -0.49
N LEU A 157 -14.84 -10.64 -0.26
CA LEU A 157 -14.75 -12.06 0.10
C LEU A 157 -15.13 -12.32 1.57
N PHE A 158 -14.76 -11.42 2.47
CA PHE A 158 -15.18 -11.49 3.88
C PHE A 158 -16.67 -11.15 4.06
N SER A 159 -17.31 -10.52 3.05
CA SER A 159 -18.64 -9.93 3.18
C SER A 159 -18.73 -9.01 4.42
N PHE A 160 -17.70 -8.22 4.64
CA PHE A 160 -17.53 -7.38 5.82
C PHE A 160 -17.68 -5.91 5.45
N LEU A 161 -18.40 -5.16 6.28
CA LEU A 161 -18.83 -3.79 6.02
C LEU A 161 -17.70 -2.90 5.46
N GLY A 162 -17.98 -2.27 4.31
CA GLY A 162 -17.05 -1.44 3.55
C GLY A 162 -17.52 -1.26 2.11
N LEU A 163 -16.72 -0.62 1.26
CA LEU A 163 -17.05 -0.43 -0.17
C LEU A 163 -17.14 -1.77 -0.92
N GLY A 164 -16.24 -2.72 -0.60
CA GLY A 164 -16.30 -4.05 -1.18
C GLY A 164 -17.54 -4.84 -0.76
N PHE A 165 -18.03 -4.65 0.46
CA PHE A 165 -19.28 -5.21 0.92
C PHE A 165 -20.47 -4.67 0.13
N LEU A 166 -20.53 -3.35 -0.12
CA LEU A 166 -21.60 -2.74 -0.92
C LEU A 166 -21.61 -3.28 -2.35
N LEU A 167 -20.44 -3.54 -2.95
CA LEU A 167 -20.35 -4.24 -4.25
C LEU A 167 -20.93 -5.65 -4.18
N ASN A 168 -20.61 -6.39 -3.10
CA ASN A 168 -21.11 -7.75 -2.93
C ASN A 168 -22.64 -7.79 -2.73
N VAL A 169 -23.19 -6.85 -1.98
CA VAL A 169 -24.65 -6.70 -1.81
C VAL A 169 -25.31 -6.43 -3.16
N GLY A 170 -24.85 -5.44 -3.92
CA GLY A 170 -25.40 -5.14 -5.27
C GLY A 170 -25.33 -6.35 -6.20
N ARG A 171 -24.26 -7.14 -6.14
CA ARG A 171 -24.13 -8.40 -6.89
C ARG A 171 -25.18 -9.44 -6.46
N GLN A 172 -25.37 -9.62 -5.15
CA GLN A 172 -26.32 -10.62 -4.63
C GLN A 172 -27.79 -10.25 -4.89
N THR A 173 -28.09 -8.95 -4.89
CA THR A 173 -29.44 -8.43 -5.19
C THR A 173 -29.68 -8.22 -6.69
N ILE A 174 -28.65 -8.48 -7.53
CA ILE A 174 -28.70 -8.23 -8.99
C ILE A 174 -28.99 -6.75 -9.30
N ASP A 175 -28.60 -5.85 -8.39
CA ASP A 175 -28.72 -4.40 -8.57
C ASP A 175 -27.50 -3.84 -9.29
N VAL A 176 -27.59 -3.79 -10.61
CA VAL A 176 -26.53 -3.27 -11.48
C VAL A 176 -26.25 -1.79 -11.20
N SER A 177 -27.28 -1.02 -10.84
CA SER A 177 -27.14 0.41 -10.55
C SER A 177 -26.29 0.64 -9.32
N GLN A 178 -26.50 -0.13 -8.24
CA GLN A 178 -25.69 -0.08 -7.03
C GLN A 178 -24.23 -0.48 -7.32
N VAL A 179 -24.03 -1.56 -8.07
CA VAL A 179 -22.67 -2.01 -8.43
C VAL A 179 -21.92 -0.91 -9.18
N ILE A 180 -22.53 -0.32 -10.22
CA ILE A 180 -21.91 0.75 -11.01
C ILE A 180 -21.64 1.98 -10.13
N ALA A 181 -22.59 2.40 -9.29
CA ALA A 181 -22.40 3.55 -8.41
C ALA A 181 -21.21 3.36 -7.46
N VAL A 182 -21.10 2.21 -6.82
CA VAL A 182 -19.96 1.91 -5.92
C VAL A 182 -18.66 1.82 -6.70
N MET A 183 -18.64 1.24 -7.91
CA MET A 183 -17.44 1.22 -8.76
C MET A 183 -16.97 2.63 -9.14
N VAL A 184 -17.90 3.55 -9.45
CA VAL A 184 -17.58 4.96 -9.74
C VAL A 184 -16.97 5.63 -8.51
N VAL A 185 -17.50 5.36 -7.32
CA VAL A 185 -16.93 5.88 -6.06
C VAL A 185 -15.52 5.35 -5.82
N ILE A 186 -15.31 4.04 -5.98
CA ILE A 186 -13.98 3.41 -5.83
C ILE A 186 -12.97 4.02 -6.80
N MET A 187 -13.37 4.20 -8.07
CA MET A 187 -12.54 4.84 -9.09
C MET A 187 -12.26 6.31 -8.74
N GLY A 188 -13.26 7.05 -8.31
CA GLY A 188 -13.14 8.45 -7.92
C GLY A 188 -12.15 8.65 -6.77
N ILE A 189 -12.22 7.82 -5.72
CA ILE A 189 -11.26 7.85 -4.61
C ILE A 189 -9.84 7.56 -5.10
N GLY A 190 -9.66 6.54 -5.96
CA GLY A 190 -8.37 6.21 -6.54
C GLY A 190 -7.75 7.39 -7.29
N ILE A 191 -8.51 8.03 -8.18
CA ILE A 191 -8.08 9.21 -8.96
C ILE A 191 -7.77 10.39 -8.05
N LEU A 192 -8.61 10.66 -7.05
CA LEU A 192 -8.42 11.76 -6.11
C LEU A 192 -7.12 11.59 -5.32
N VAL A 193 -6.85 10.42 -4.79
CA VAL A 193 -5.63 10.16 -4.03
C VAL A 193 -4.40 10.22 -4.94
N ASP A 194 -4.44 9.63 -6.13
CA ASP A 194 -3.31 9.71 -7.06
C ASP A 194 -3.01 11.16 -7.44
N GLY A 195 -4.03 11.94 -7.82
CA GLY A 195 -3.88 13.32 -8.27
C GLY A 195 -3.55 14.32 -7.15
N LEU A 196 -4.18 14.19 -5.99
CA LEU A 196 -4.04 15.16 -4.90
C LEU A 196 -2.89 14.84 -3.95
N VAL A 197 -2.59 13.58 -3.72
CA VAL A 197 -1.53 13.16 -2.80
C VAL A 197 -0.25 12.86 -3.56
N PHE A 198 -0.26 11.83 -4.40
CA PHE A 198 0.98 11.35 -5.02
C PHE A 198 1.55 12.33 -6.04
N LYS A 199 0.75 12.87 -6.94
CA LYS A 199 1.22 13.84 -7.93
C LYS A 199 1.80 15.12 -7.29
N ARG A 200 1.20 15.58 -6.18
CA ARG A 200 1.75 16.74 -5.44
C ARG A 200 3.06 16.39 -4.74
N LEU A 201 3.16 15.19 -4.15
CA LEU A 201 4.39 14.72 -3.52
C LEU A 201 5.50 14.56 -4.56
N GLU A 202 5.22 13.90 -5.68
CA GLU A 202 6.16 13.74 -6.80
C GLU A 202 6.69 15.10 -7.28
N ASN A 203 5.79 16.05 -7.60
CA ASN A 203 6.18 17.39 -8.07
C ASN A 203 7.04 18.14 -7.04
N LYS A 204 6.68 18.05 -5.74
CA LYS A 204 7.44 18.72 -4.66
C LYS A 204 8.84 18.13 -4.49
N VAL A 205 8.98 16.84 -4.72
CA VAL A 205 10.28 16.16 -4.64
C VAL A 205 11.12 16.48 -5.87
N MET A 206 10.56 16.31 -7.07
CA MET A 206 11.28 16.60 -8.32
C MET A 206 11.79 18.04 -8.36
N SER A 207 10.97 19.01 -7.93
CA SER A 207 11.39 20.43 -7.89
C SER A 207 12.52 20.69 -6.88
N ARG A 208 12.58 19.96 -5.77
CA ARG A 208 13.68 20.08 -4.78
C ARG A 208 14.98 19.43 -5.23
N TRP A 209 14.92 18.44 -6.08
CA TRP A 209 16.07 17.68 -6.56
C TRP A 209 16.54 18.14 -7.95
N GLY A 210 15.96 19.22 -8.52
CA GLY A 210 16.34 19.76 -9.83
C GLY A 210 16.09 18.81 -10.99
N LEU A 211 15.15 17.87 -10.84
CA LEU A 211 14.78 16.87 -11.83
C LEU A 211 13.48 17.23 -12.59
N GLY A 212 12.98 18.46 -12.42
CA GLY A 212 11.75 18.98 -13.04
C GLY A 212 12.02 20.00 -14.13
#